data_c44e9953449ff078e76bcc5ada984397
#
_entry.id   c44e9953449ff078e76bcc5ada984397
#
_cell.length_a   1.000
_cell.length_b   1.000
_cell.length_c   1.000
_cell.angle_alpha   90.00
_cell.angle_beta   90.00
_cell.angle_gamma   90.00
#
_symmetry.space_group_name_H-M   'P 1'
#
loop_
_entity.id
_entity.type
_entity.pdbx_description
1 polymer ?
#
loop_
_entity_poly.entity_id
_entity_poly.type
_entity_poly.pdbx_seq_one_letter_code
_entity_poly.pdbx_strand_id
1 'polypeptide(L)'
;MVVFPNFSEQPIFAESGASVDIKADASHLKELSVKGTKANEQMNQFRENILKLSPPEEKAKAEQFIKDHPESIVSTYLIRKYFVNTSQPDYAKAYTLTTKVAEAQPQNGSLQKMLQQLKQLKTIDTGSRLPQFTAYDIQGKMVSSTTLLSAPVAVISTWASYNYDSQDLLRELKKRM
;
A
#
# COMPACT_ATOMS: atom_id res chain seq x y z
N MET A 1 -2.14 -4.94 14.23
CA MET A 1 -1.86 -3.49 14.00
C MET A 1 -2.42 -2.72 15.16
N VAL A 2 -1.65 -1.83 15.76
CA VAL A 2 -2.10 -0.93 16.85
C VAL A 2 -2.30 0.45 16.24
N VAL A 3 -3.50 1.03 16.42
CA VAL A 3 -3.84 2.37 15.95
C VAL A 3 -3.93 3.28 17.18
N PHE A 4 -3.27 4.42 17.13
CA PHE A 4 -3.23 5.37 18.22
C PHE A 4 -4.13 6.59 17.95
N PRO A 5 -4.46 7.42 18.98
CA PRO A 5 -5.36 8.55 18.82
C PRO A 5 -4.95 9.58 17.76
N ASN A 6 -3.66 9.65 17.39
CA ASN A 6 -3.13 10.51 16.33
C ASN A 6 -3.13 9.82 14.95
N PHE A 7 -3.82 8.70 14.78
CA PHE A 7 -3.87 7.87 13.57
C PHE A 7 -2.52 7.32 13.10
N SER A 8 -1.47 7.37 13.93
CA SER A 8 -0.24 6.68 13.60
C SER A 8 -0.40 5.17 13.84
N GLU A 9 0.07 4.37 12.89
CA GLU A 9 -0.06 2.94 12.90
C GLU A 9 1.31 2.28 13.02
N GLN A 10 1.41 1.26 13.87
CA GLN A 10 2.60 0.42 13.98
C GLN A 10 2.21 -1.05 13.82
N PRO A 11 2.94 -1.79 12.98
CA PRO A 11 2.69 -3.21 12.78
C PRO A 11 3.15 -4.02 13.97
N ILE A 12 2.36 -5.03 14.32
CA ILE A 12 2.70 -6.10 15.25
C ILE A 12 2.45 -7.41 14.52
N PHE A 13 3.42 -8.30 14.56
CA PHE A 13 3.35 -9.59 13.91
C PHE A 13 3.08 -10.66 14.98
N ALA A 14 1.87 -11.23 14.94
CA ALA A 14 1.46 -12.32 15.81
C ALA A 14 1.48 -13.64 15.04
N GLU A 15 1.99 -14.66 15.68
CA GLU A 15 2.03 -16.03 15.18
C GLU A 15 1.25 -16.94 16.12
N SER A 16 0.67 -18.01 15.60
CA SER A 16 -0.09 -18.96 16.41
C SER A 16 0.81 -19.56 17.49
N GLY A 17 0.35 -19.49 18.75
CA GLY A 17 1.07 -20.02 19.90
C GLY A 17 2.23 -19.12 20.43
N ALA A 18 2.53 -18.01 19.78
CA ALA A 18 3.54 -17.07 20.27
C ALA A 18 2.95 -16.07 21.27
N SER A 19 3.70 -15.76 22.31
CA SER A 19 3.42 -14.64 23.21
C SER A 19 4.13 -13.40 22.70
N VAL A 20 3.41 -12.28 22.64
CA VAL A 20 3.96 -11.00 22.16
C VAL A 20 3.96 -9.99 23.30
N ASP A 21 5.16 -9.50 23.63
CA ASP A 21 5.36 -8.44 24.63
C ASP A 21 5.58 -7.10 23.93
N ILE A 22 4.81 -6.06 24.34
CA ILE A 22 4.79 -4.76 23.70
C ILE A 22 5.20 -3.70 24.73
N LYS A 23 6.25 -2.95 24.41
CA LYS A 23 6.66 -1.75 25.15
C LYS A 23 6.54 -0.54 24.24
N ALA A 24 5.71 0.42 24.64
CA ALA A 24 5.46 1.63 23.89
C ALA A 24 5.28 2.82 24.82
N ASP A 25 5.75 3.98 24.36
CA ASP A 25 5.34 5.29 24.88
C ASP A 25 4.37 5.92 23.86
N ALA A 26 3.19 6.34 24.33
CA ALA A 26 2.17 6.93 23.47
C ALA A 26 2.62 8.23 22.79
N SER A 27 3.59 8.94 23.37
CA SER A 27 4.20 10.15 22.82
C SER A 27 5.33 9.88 21.84
N HIS A 28 5.91 8.67 21.86
CA HIS A 28 7.10 8.27 21.09
C HIS A 28 6.92 6.92 20.37
N LEU A 29 5.88 6.80 19.58
CA LEU A 29 5.51 5.55 18.92
C LEU A 29 6.53 5.01 17.91
N LYS A 30 7.43 5.84 17.42
CA LYS A 30 8.56 5.39 16.59
C LYS A 30 9.54 4.49 17.37
N GLU A 31 9.52 4.59 18.70
CA GLU A 31 10.36 3.81 19.62
C GLU A 31 9.66 2.54 20.16
N LEU A 32 8.52 2.17 19.55
CA LEU A 32 7.82 0.94 19.89
C LEU A 32 8.76 -0.27 19.77
N SER A 33 8.86 -1.04 20.84
CA SER A 33 9.57 -2.33 20.88
C SER A 33 8.58 -3.48 21.06
N VAL A 34 8.64 -4.47 20.20
CA VAL A 34 7.78 -5.65 20.22
C VAL A 34 8.67 -6.89 20.24
N LYS A 35 8.47 -7.79 21.21
CA LYS A 35 9.20 -9.05 21.34
C LYS A 35 8.27 -10.25 21.12
N GLY A 36 8.85 -11.43 20.96
CA GLY A 36 8.13 -12.70 20.94
C GLY A 36 8.02 -13.37 19.57
N THR A 37 8.38 -12.68 18.48
CA THR A 37 8.51 -13.30 17.16
C THR A 37 9.70 -12.74 16.39
N LYS A 38 10.29 -13.55 15.49
CA LYS A 38 11.38 -13.11 14.61
C LYS A 38 10.98 -11.89 13.77
N ALA A 39 9.74 -11.85 13.30
CA ALA A 39 9.22 -10.73 12.52
C ALA A 39 9.18 -9.41 13.33
N ASN A 40 8.80 -9.46 14.60
CA ASN A 40 8.83 -8.30 15.48
C ASN A 40 10.25 -7.81 15.76
N GLU A 41 11.19 -8.71 15.97
CA GLU A 41 12.61 -8.36 16.16
C GLU A 41 13.20 -7.70 14.91
N GLN A 42 12.93 -8.25 13.74
CA GLN A 42 13.31 -7.65 12.45
C GLN A 42 12.69 -6.26 12.27
N MET A 43 11.41 -6.09 12.64
CA MET A 43 10.74 -4.81 12.54
C MET A 43 11.29 -3.77 13.54
N ASN A 44 11.68 -4.20 14.75
CA ASN A 44 12.36 -3.32 15.71
C ASN A 44 13.69 -2.81 15.14
N GLN A 45 14.55 -3.69 14.64
CA GLN A 45 15.81 -3.31 13.99
C GLN A 45 15.60 -2.37 12.81
N PHE A 46 14.57 -2.62 11.99
CA PHE A 46 14.21 -1.73 10.90
C PHE A 46 13.82 -0.34 11.40
N ARG A 47 12.98 -0.24 12.45
CA ARG A 47 12.58 1.05 13.06
C ARG A 47 13.80 1.80 13.59
N GLU A 48 14.67 1.16 14.33
CA GLU A 48 15.92 1.76 14.86
C GLU A 48 16.78 2.32 13.73
N ASN A 49 16.94 1.58 12.65
CA ASN A 49 17.73 1.97 11.49
C ASN A 49 17.18 3.18 10.73
N ILE A 50 15.87 3.47 10.84
CA ILE A 50 15.22 4.57 10.12
C ILE A 50 14.88 5.78 11.01
N LEU A 51 15.10 5.72 12.32
CA LEU A 51 14.67 6.76 13.26
C LEU A 51 15.09 8.19 12.89
N LYS A 52 16.25 8.34 12.29
CA LYS A 52 16.86 9.64 11.94
C LYS A 52 16.94 9.90 10.44
N LEU A 53 16.35 9.03 9.63
CA LEU A 53 16.43 9.13 8.18
C LEU A 53 15.33 10.03 7.61
N SER A 54 15.63 10.63 6.48
CA SER A 54 14.62 11.33 5.66
C SER A 54 13.71 10.32 4.94
N PRO A 55 12.49 10.71 4.52
CA PRO A 55 11.57 9.81 3.83
C PRO A 55 12.16 9.08 2.61
N PRO A 56 12.98 9.69 1.74
CA PRO A 56 13.65 8.98 0.65
C PRO A 56 14.65 7.92 1.15
N GLU A 57 15.39 8.21 2.21
CA GLU A 57 16.34 7.27 2.82
C GLU A 57 15.61 6.12 3.51
N GLU A 58 14.49 6.38 4.20
CA GLU A 58 13.63 5.33 4.75
C GLU A 58 13.15 4.37 3.66
N LYS A 59 12.71 4.90 2.49
CA LYS A 59 12.28 4.11 1.34
C LYS A 59 13.43 3.25 0.79
N ALA A 60 14.64 3.80 0.70
CA ALA A 60 15.82 3.06 0.26
C ALA A 60 16.19 1.94 1.26
N LYS A 61 16.11 2.20 2.57
CA LYS A 61 16.32 1.18 3.60
C LYS A 61 15.25 0.09 3.56
N ALA A 62 14.00 0.45 3.29
CA ALA A 62 12.94 -0.54 3.10
C ALA A 62 13.20 -1.42 1.88
N GLU A 63 13.63 -0.85 0.75
CA GLU A 63 14.02 -1.62 -0.44
C GLU A 63 15.16 -2.60 -0.13
N GLN A 64 16.19 -2.14 0.58
CA GLN A 64 17.32 -2.98 0.96
C GLN A 64 16.86 -4.13 1.86
N PHE A 65 16.09 -3.84 2.91
CA PHE A 65 15.55 -4.88 3.80
C PHE A 65 14.76 -5.95 3.04
N ILE A 66 13.88 -5.54 2.12
CA ILE A 66 13.08 -6.47 1.31
C ILE A 66 13.96 -7.39 0.46
N LYS A 67 15.05 -6.86 -0.09
CA LYS A 67 16.01 -7.63 -0.89
C LYS A 67 16.80 -8.64 -0.06
N ASP A 68 17.14 -8.27 1.18
CA ASP A 68 17.96 -9.09 2.09
C ASP A 68 17.12 -10.15 2.82
N HIS A 69 15.81 -9.87 3.04
CA HIS A 69 14.90 -10.74 3.79
C HIS A 69 13.61 -11.06 3.01
N PRO A 70 13.69 -11.63 1.79
CA PRO A 70 12.50 -11.90 0.99
C PRO A 70 11.56 -12.93 1.62
N GLU A 71 12.06 -13.79 2.52
CA GLU A 71 11.27 -14.77 3.26
C GLU A 71 10.46 -14.16 4.42
N SER A 72 10.78 -12.92 4.82
CA SER A 72 10.14 -12.27 5.97
C SER A 72 8.78 -11.70 5.63
N ILE A 73 7.78 -11.88 6.51
CA ILE A 73 6.48 -11.22 6.42
C ILE A 73 6.61 -9.69 6.54
N VAL A 74 7.66 -9.20 7.21
CA VAL A 74 7.97 -7.76 7.30
C VAL A 74 8.19 -7.18 5.90
N SER A 75 8.83 -7.92 4.99
CA SER A 75 9.05 -7.49 3.61
C SER A 75 7.75 -7.21 2.87
N THR A 76 6.72 -8.05 3.05
CA THR A 76 5.39 -7.81 2.49
C THR A 76 4.75 -6.53 3.04
N TYR A 77 4.89 -6.28 4.34
CA TYR A 77 4.40 -5.05 4.97
C TYR A 77 5.13 -3.81 4.41
N LEU A 78 6.46 -3.86 4.32
CA LEU A 78 7.28 -2.74 3.84
C LEU A 78 6.99 -2.41 2.36
N ILE A 79 6.75 -3.42 1.50
CA ILE A 79 6.32 -3.19 0.12
C ILE A 79 5.02 -2.36 0.11
N ARG A 80 4.02 -2.77 0.89
CA ARG A 80 2.75 -2.04 0.96
C ARG A 80 2.94 -0.62 1.47
N LYS A 81 3.69 -0.44 2.57
CA LYS A 81 3.88 0.84 3.23
C LYS A 81 4.63 1.84 2.35
N TYR A 82 5.75 1.43 1.74
CA TYR A 82 6.67 2.36 1.08
C TYR A 82 6.49 2.46 -0.44
N PHE A 83 5.82 1.50 -1.08
CA PHE A 83 5.72 1.45 -2.54
C PHE A 83 4.29 1.42 -3.06
N VAL A 84 3.30 0.99 -2.26
CA VAL A 84 1.91 0.87 -2.69
C VAL A 84 1.01 1.91 -2.02
N ASN A 85 0.96 1.94 -0.69
CA ASN A 85 0.05 2.77 0.10
C ASN A 85 0.71 4.12 0.42
N THR A 86 1.15 4.84 -0.59
CA THR A 86 1.78 6.16 -0.48
C THR A 86 1.05 7.16 -1.36
N SER A 87 1.26 8.46 -1.13
CA SER A 87 0.72 9.52 -1.99
C SER A 87 1.26 9.46 -3.43
N GLN A 88 2.45 8.88 -3.62
CA GLN A 88 3.08 8.66 -4.91
C GLN A 88 3.55 7.21 -5.01
N PRO A 89 2.64 6.27 -5.32
CA PRO A 89 2.96 4.85 -5.41
C PRO A 89 3.90 4.55 -6.59
N ASP A 90 4.83 3.62 -6.36
CA ASP A 90 5.73 3.10 -7.39
C ASP A 90 5.35 1.64 -7.67
N TYR A 91 4.33 1.45 -8.47
CA TYR A 91 3.80 0.12 -8.77
C TYR A 91 4.77 -0.76 -9.55
N ALA A 92 5.65 -0.18 -10.37
CA ALA A 92 6.67 -0.93 -11.11
C ALA A 92 7.71 -1.52 -10.14
N LYS A 93 8.22 -0.70 -9.22
CA LYS A 93 9.12 -1.15 -8.16
C LYS A 93 8.43 -2.14 -7.21
N ALA A 94 7.20 -1.84 -6.78
CA ALA A 94 6.41 -2.74 -5.94
C ALA A 94 6.23 -4.11 -6.61
N TYR A 95 5.95 -4.16 -7.91
CA TYR A 95 5.83 -5.41 -8.66
C TYR A 95 7.13 -6.21 -8.62
N THR A 96 8.27 -5.56 -8.91
CA THR A 96 9.58 -6.21 -8.92
C THR A 96 9.95 -6.80 -7.55
N LEU A 97 9.74 -6.01 -6.49
CA LEU A 97 10.01 -6.46 -5.12
C LEU A 97 9.05 -7.59 -4.68
N THR A 98 7.76 -7.47 -5.03
CA THR A 98 6.78 -8.52 -4.72
C THR A 98 7.10 -9.83 -5.44
N THR A 99 7.60 -9.78 -6.68
CA THR A 99 8.03 -10.97 -7.41
C THR A 99 9.12 -11.71 -6.64
N LYS A 100 10.17 -11.00 -6.21
CA LYS A 100 11.26 -11.58 -5.43
C LYS A 100 10.77 -12.20 -4.10
N VAL A 101 9.88 -11.51 -3.39
CA VAL A 101 9.32 -12.02 -2.13
C VAL A 101 8.40 -13.22 -2.38
N ALA A 102 7.62 -13.23 -3.45
CA ALA A 102 6.74 -14.35 -3.82
C ALA A 102 7.52 -15.61 -4.22
N GLU A 103 8.69 -15.47 -4.84
CA GLU A 103 9.60 -16.58 -5.12
C GLU A 103 10.11 -17.25 -3.83
N ALA A 104 10.41 -16.45 -2.79
CA ALA A 104 10.83 -16.95 -1.50
C ALA A 104 9.67 -17.49 -0.63
N GLN A 105 8.42 -17.10 -0.96
CA GLN A 105 7.20 -17.47 -0.21
C GLN A 105 6.12 -18.04 -1.15
N PRO A 106 6.34 -19.15 -1.85
CA PRO A 106 5.44 -19.63 -2.92
C PRO A 106 4.04 -20.02 -2.42
N GLN A 107 3.92 -20.39 -1.15
CA GLN A 107 2.64 -20.77 -0.52
C GLN A 107 1.83 -19.57 0.00
N ASN A 108 2.34 -18.35 -0.11
CA ASN A 108 1.67 -17.16 0.38
C ASN A 108 0.65 -16.63 -0.65
N GLY A 109 -0.61 -17.10 -0.54
CA GLY A 109 -1.69 -16.73 -1.46
C GLY A 109 -2.00 -15.20 -1.45
N SER A 110 -1.71 -14.49 -0.35
CA SER A 110 -1.88 -13.03 -0.29
C SER A 110 -0.87 -12.31 -1.19
N LEU A 111 0.39 -12.81 -1.23
CA LEU A 111 1.41 -12.29 -2.13
C LEU A 111 1.06 -12.55 -3.61
N GLN A 112 0.53 -13.73 -3.93
CA GLN A 112 0.12 -14.05 -5.30
C GLN A 112 -1.00 -13.11 -5.77
N LYS A 113 -2.00 -12.83 -4.92
CA LYS A 113 -3.05 -11.84 -5.22
C LYS A 113 -2.46 -10.44 -5.42
N MET A 114 -1.56 -10.00 -4.54
CA MET A 114 -0.90 -8.70 -4.65
C MET A 114 -0.09 -8.61 -5.95
N LEU A 115 0.62 -9.66 -6.34
CA LEU A 115 1.38 -9.71 -7.58
C LEU A 115 0.49 -9.55 -8.82
N GLN A 116 -0.67 -10.21 -8.85
CA GLN A 116 -1.65 -10.06 -9.93
C GLN A 116 -2.18 -8.63 -10.03
N GLN A 117 -2.50 -7.99 -8.91
CA GLN A 117 -2.95 -6.60 -8.87
C GLN A 117 -1.86 -5.64 -9.35
N LEU A 118 -0.64 -5.78 -8.85
CA LEU A 118 0.49 -4.96 -9.24
C LEU A 118 0.87 -5.12 -10.71
N LYS A 119 0.67 -6.31 -11.29
CA LYS A 119 0.88 -6.56 -12.72
C LYS A 119 0.02 -5.65 -13.60
N GLN A 120 -1.21 -5.35 -13.17
CA GLN A 120 -2.10 -4.42 -13.86
C GLN A 120 -1.71 -2.97 -13.58
N LEU A 121 -1.46 -2.64 -12.31
CA LEU A 121 -1.19 -1.27 -11.87
C LEU A 121 0.15 -0.72 -12.40
N LYS A 122 1.19 -1.54 -12.56
CA LYS A 122 2.51 -1.09 -13.04
C LYS A 122 2.50 -0.52 -14.46
N THR A 123 1.43 -0.73 -15.22
CA THR A 123 1.26 -0.20 -16.57
C THR A 123 0.47 1.12 -16.58
N ILE A 124 -0.04 1.54 -15.43
CA ILE A 124 -0.82 2.77 -15.28
C ILE A 124 0.12 3.86 -14.78
N ASP A 125 0.49 4.76 -15.68
CA ASP A 125 1.33 5.92 -15.38
C ASP A 125 0.82 7.13 -16.15
N THR A 126 1.28 8.32 -15.79
CA THR A 126 0.95 9.56 -16.51
C THR A 126 1.33 9.44 -17.98
N GLY A 127 0.36 9.69 -18.87
CA GLY A 127 0.54 9.52 -20.33
C GLY A 127 0.31 8.11 -20.86
N SER A 128 0.06 7.11 -20.00
CA SER A 128 -0.33 5.78 -20.45
C SER A 128 -1.81 5.75 -20.88
N ARG A 129 -2.16 4.76 -21.70
CA ARG A 129 -3.56 4.53 -22.05
C ARG A 129 -4.32 3.98 -20.84
N LEU A 130 -5.53 4.50 -20.62
CA LEU A 130 -6.43 3.92 -19.62
C LEU A 130 -6.71 2.45 -19.97
N PRO A 131 -6.57 1.51 -19.03
CA PRO A 131 -6.93 0.11 -19.25
C PRO A 131 -8.40 -0.03 -19.67
N GLN A 132 -8.68 -1.00 -20.52
CA GLN A 132 -10.06 -1.34 -20.84
C GLN A 132 -10.76 -1.91 -19.60
N PHE A 133 -11.92 -1.39 -19.28
CA PHE A 133 -12.77 -1.90 -18.22
C PHE A 133 -14.23 -1.89 -18.62
N THR A 134 -15.00 -2.71 -17.95
CA THR A 134 -16.46 -2.74 -18.03
C THR A 134 -17.00 -2.62 -16.62
N ALA A 135 -17.97 -1.76 -16.42
CA ALA A 135 -18.67 -1.55 -15.15
C ALA A 135 -20.18 -1.46 -15.39
N TYR A 136 -20.94 -1.48 -14.32
CA TYR A 136 -22.39 -1.26 -14.37
C TYR A 136 -22.72 0.05 -13.66
N ASP A 137 -23.61 0.84 -14.25
CA ASP A 137 -24.15 2.03 -13.61
C ASP A 137 -25.17 1.66 -12.49
N ILE A 138 -25.70 2.68 -11.82
CA ILE A 138 -26.68 2.49 -10.74
C ILE A 138 -28.01 1.90 -11.22
N GLN A 139 -28.29 1.92 -12.53
CA GLN A 139 -29.46 1.30 -13.15
C GLN A 139 -29.18 -0.12 -13.68
N GLY A 140 -27.96 -0.63 -13.48
CA GLY A 140 -27.54 -1.95 -13.97
C GLY A 140 -27.20 -1.97 -15.46
N LYS A 141 -27.06 -0.84 -16.12
CA LYS A 141 -26.64 -0.75 -17.51
C LYS A 141 -25.12 -0.87 -17.62
N MET A 142 -24.66 -1.68 -18.55
CA MET A 142 -23.25 -1.87 -18.82
C MET A 142 -22.62 -0.62 -19.44
N VAL A 143 -21.49 -0.17 -18.87
CA VAL A 143 -20.70 0.96 -19.33
C VAL A 143 -19.27 0.48 -19.55
N SER A 144 -18.68 0.81 -20.70
CA SER A 144 -17.30 0.47 -21.02
C SER A 144 -16.40 1.70 -21.06
N SER A 145 -15.10 1.50 -20.83
CA SER A 145 -14.10 2.56 -21.01
C SER A 145 -14.15 3.18 -22.40
N THR A 146 -14.44 2.41 -23.45
CA THR A 146 -14.56 2.89 -24.82
C THR A 146 -15.70 3.89 -24.98
N THR A 147 -16.84 3.64 -24.33
CA THR A 147 -18.00 4.53 -24.36
C THR A 147 -17.72 5.83 -23.58
N LEU A 148 -17.07 5.70 -22.42
CA LEU A 148 -16.74 6.86 -21.56
C LEU A 148 -15.68 7.78 -22.19
N LEU A 149 -14.76 7.23 -22.96
CA LEU A 149 -13.67 7.97 -23.61
C LEU A 149 -13.99 8.44 -25.03
N SER A 150 -15.24 8.46 -25.44
CA SER A 150 -15.67 8.96 -26.75
C SER A 150 -15.59 10.48 -26.88
N ALA A 151 -15.54 11.21 -25.77
CA ALA A 151 -15.38 12.66 -25.74
C ALA A 151 -13.91 13.08 -25.88
N PRO A 152 -13.60 14.29 -26.38
CA PRO A 152 -12.23 14.81 -26.48
C PRO A 152 -11.49 14.86 -25.12
N VAL A 153 -12.23 15.06 -24.04
CA VAL A 153 -11.72 15.03 -22.66
C VAL A 153 -12.69 14.24 -21.80
N ALA A 154 -12.19 13.34 -20.99
CA ALA A 154 -12.98 12.60 -20.01
C ALA A 154 -12.34 12.76 -18.63
N VAL A 155 -13.13 13.05 -17.60
CA VAL A 155 -12.70 13.12 -16.20
C VAL A 155 -13.30 11.93 -15.47
N ILE A 156 -12.42 11.09 -14.90
CA ILE A 156 -12.81 9.97 -14.06
C ILE A 156 -12.45 10.32 -12.63
N SER A 157 -13.44 10.45 -11.77
CA SER A 157 -13.26 10.73 -10.35
C SER A 157 -13.73 9.54 -9.52
N THR A 158 -12.92 9.13 -8.55
CA THR A 158 -13.32 8.19 -7.51
C THR A 158 -13.77 8.98 -6.29
N TRP A 159 -14.89 8.59 -5.67
CA TRP A 159 -15.40 9.26 -4.50
C TRP A 159 -15.95 8.28 -3.47
N ALA A 160 -16.04 8.73 -2.22
CA ALA A 160 -16.65 7.96 -1.15
C ALA A 160 -17.58 8.85 -0.32
N SER A 161 -18.73 8.33 0.09
CA SER A 161 -19.75 9.06 0.86
C SER A 161 -19.26 9.57 2.21
N TYR A 162 -18.24 8.94 2.78
CA TYR A 162 -17.62 9.30 4.06
C TYR A 162 -16.38 10.20 3.92
N ASN A 163 -15.95 10.52 2.70
CA ASN A 163 -14.78 11.38 2.45
C ASN A 163 -15.25 12.76 1.98
N TYR A 164 -15.06 13.77 2.81
CA TYR A 164 -15.51 15.13 2.57
C TYR A 164 -14.84 15.75 1.33
N ASP A 165 -13.53 15.60 1.19
CA ASP A 165 -12.77 16.17 0.07
C ASP A 165 -13.23 15.62 -1.27
N SER A 166 -13.56 14.32 -1.33
CA SER A 166 -14.07 13.71 -2.55
C SER A 166 -15.47 14.17 -2.92
N GLN A 167 -16.30 14.51 -1.93
CA GLN A 167 -17.62 15.09 -2.16
C GLN A 167 -17.52 16.53 -2.68
N ASP A 168 -16.60 17.33 -2.13
CA ASP A 168 -16.37 18.70 -2.58
C ASP A 168 -15.81 18.72 -4.00
N LEU A 169 -14.85 17.85 -4.32
CA LEU A 169 -14.37 17.72 -5.70
C LEU A 169 -15.51 17.41 -6.67
N LEU A 170 -16.44 16.51 -6.30
CA LEU A 170 -17.58 16.17 -7.14
C LEU A 170 -18.54 17.37 -7.35
N ARG A 171 -18.75 18.20 -6.31
CA ARG A 171 -19.55 19.43 -6.40
C ARG A 171 -18.89 20.44 -7.34
N GLU A 172 -17.56 20.62 -7.23
CA GLU A 172 -16.81 21.53 -8.10
C GLU A 172 -16.83 21.08 -9.57
N LEU A 173 -16.68 19.80 -9.83
CA LEU A 173 -16.78 19.24 -11.19
C LEU A 173 -18.18 19.51 -11.79
N LYS A 174 -19.26 19.28 -11.02
CA LYS A 174 -20.64 19.54 -11.48
C LYS A 174 -20.95 21.02 -11.80
N LYS A 175 -20.25 21.95 -11.16
CA LYS A 175 -20.42 23.40 -11.46
C LYS A 175 -19.76 23.80 -12.78
N ARG A 176 -18.79 23.02 -13.26
CA ARG A 176 -17.98 23.35 -14.46
C ARG A 176 -18.41 22.58 -15.72
N MET A 177 -19.30 21.63 -15.56
CA MET A 177 -19.96 20.88 -16.65
C MET A 177 -21.27 21.52 -17.06
#